data_01ecea06a8bb4a63c415cd57f580d6a5
#
_entry.id   01ecea06a8bb4a63c415cd57f580d6a5
#
_cell.length_a   1.000
_cell.length_b   1.000
_cell.length_c   1.000
_cell.angle_alpha   90.00
_cell.angle_beta   90.00
_cell.angle_gamma   90.00
#
_symmetry.space_group_name_H-M   'P 1'
#
loop_
_entity.id
_entity.type
_entity.pdbx_description
1 polymer ?
#
loop_
_entity_poly.entity_id
_entity_poly.type
_entity_poly.pdbx_seq_one_letter_code
_entity_poly.pdbx_strand_id
1 'polypeptide(L)'
;RTPRSYSSAASDVYKRQIVEGVNILLERKWQPYDVLTKALVEGMRIVGEDFRDGILFVPEVLLAANAMKAGMAILKPLLAETGAPRLGKLVIGTVKGDIHDIGKNLVIMMMEGAGFEVRDLGINNPVENYLTALEEEEPDFLGMSALLTTTMPYMKVVIDTLVEKGLRDKYMVLVGGAPLNEEFSKSIGADAYCRDAAVAVETAKDMMKRKHNQLKA
;
A
#
# COMPACT_ATOMS: atom_id res chain seq x y z
N ARG A 1 -37.69 1.62 1.49
CA ARG A 1 -36.57 2.38 0.89
C ARG A 1 -35.42 2.33 1.88
N THR A 2 -34.46 1.45 1.65
CA THR A 2 -33.17 1.44 2.36
C THR A 2 -32.50 2.79 2.14
N PRO A 3 -31.97 3.47 3.18
CA PRO A 3 -31.22 4.69 2.99
C PRO A 3 -29.98 4.33 2.15
N ARG A 4 -29.90 4.85 0.92
CA ARG A 4 -28.60 4.93 0.23
C ARG A 4 -27.72 5.73 1.17
N SER A 5 -26.70 5.09 1.71
CA SER A 5 -25.82 5.69 2.69
C SER A 5 -25.25 6.99 2.11
N TYR A 6 -25.23 8.06 2.88
CA TYR A 6 -24.59 9.33 2.54
C TYR A 6 -23.15 9.12 2.03
N SER A 7 -22.51 8.03 2.44
CA SER A 7 -21.18 7.61 1.99
C SER A 7 -21.09 7.29 0.49
N SER A 8 -22.13 6.70 -0.14
CA SER A 8 -22.06 6.36 -1.58
C SER A 8 -22.18 7.61 -2.46
N ALA A 9 -23.07 8.53 -2.11
CA ALA A 9 -23.25 9.79 -2.87
C ALA A 9 -21.99 10.68 -2.75
N ALA A 10 -21.40 10.80 -1.57
CA ALA A 10 -20.16 11.53 -1.36
C ALA A 10 -19.00 10.89 -2.16
N SER A 11 -18.87 9.56 -2.12
CA SER A 11 -17.87 8.84 -2.91
C SER A 11 -17.99 9.13 -4.41
N ASP A 12 -19.20 9.16 -4.94
CA ASP A 12 -19.44 9.42 -6.36
C ASP A 12 -19.15 10.89 -6.75
N VAL A 13 -19.35 11.84 -5.83
CA VAL A 13 -18.96 13.24 -6.03
C VAL A 13 -17.44 13.38 -6.09
N TYR A 14 -16.72 12.85 -5.12
CA TYR A 14 -15.26 12.93 -5.08
C TYR A 14 -14.60 12.22 -6.28
N LYS A 15 -15.12 11.07 -6.68
CA LYS A 15 -14.65 10.36 -7.90
C LYS A 15 -14.80 11.24 -9.14
N ARG A 16 -15.95 11.88 -9.32
CA ARG A 16 -16.18 12.77 -10.47
C ARG A 16 -15.25 13.98 -10.46
N GLN A 17 -15.05 14.61 -9.33
CA GLN A 17 -14.16 15.76 -9.20
C GLN A 17 -12.72 15.41 -9.52
N ILE A 18 -12.22 14.26 -9.04
CA ILE A 18 -10.86 13.78 -9.35
C ILE A 18 -10.72 13.47 -10.83
N VAL A 19 -11.68 12.76 -11.43
CA VAL A 19 -11.68 12.45 -12.88
C VAL A 19 -11.66 13.72 -13.71
N GLU A 20 -12.49 14.71 -13.36
CA GLU A 20 -12.52 16.01 -14.03
C GLU A 20 -11.19 16.76 -13.86
N GLY A 21 -10.66 16.82 -12.64
CA GLY A 21 -9.37 17.46 -12.35
C GLY A 21 -8.21 16.84 -13.12
N VAL A 22 -8.13 15.50 -13.17
CA VAL A 22 -7.12 14.79 -13.97
C VAL A 22 -7.23 15.13 -15.45
N ASN A 23 -8.44 15.09 -16.02
CA ASN A 23 -8.65 15.42 -17.42
C ASN A 23 -8.26 16.87 -17.75
N ILE A 24 -8.63 17.84 -16.89
CA ILE A 24 -8.25 19.25 -17.05
C ILE A 24 -6.72 19.41 -17.07
N LEU A 25 -5.98 18.71 -16.18
CA LEU A 25 -4.53 18.79 -16.15
C LEU A 25 -3.90 18.16 -17.40
N LEU A 26 -4.43 17.03 -17.89
CA LEU A 26 -3.99 16.40 -19.13
C LEU A 26 -4.26 17.28 -20.36
N GLU A 27 -5.44 17.93 -20.44
CA GLU A 27 -5.77 18.90 -21.48
C GLU A 27 -4.83 20.12 -21.49
N ARG A 28 -4.38 20.55 -20.29
CA ARG A 28 -3.35 21.57 -20.10
C ARG A 28 -1.93 21.10 -20.39
N LYS A 29 -1.78 19.89 -20.99
CA LYS A 29 -0.49 19.31 -21.39
C LYS A 29 0.44 18.95 -20.22
N TRP A 30 -0.09 18.75 -19.04
CA TRP A 30 0.71 18.15 -17.97
C TRP A 30 1.07 16.70 -18.34
N GLN A 31 2.30 16.30 -18.03
CA GLN A 31 2.70 14.91 -18.22
C GLN A 31 1.95 14.01 -17.24
N PRO A 32 1.50 12.80 -17.64
CA PRO A 32 0.78 11.88 -16.77
C PRO A 32 1.51 11.62 -15.45
N TYR A 33 2.84 11.53 -15.48
CA TYR A 33 3.67 11.36 -14.27
C TYR A 33 3.62 12.58 -13.34
N ASP A 34 3.58 13.80 -13.88
CA ASP A 34 3.44 15.02 -13.07
C ASP A 34 2.04 15.11 -12.44
N VAL A 35 0.99 14.73 -13.17
CA VAL A 35 -0.38 14.65 -12.62
C VAL A 35 -0.42 13.64 -11.46
N LEU A 36 0.20 12.47 -11.65
CA LEU A 36 0.29 11.47 -10.59
C LEU A 36 1.01 12.03 -9.36
N THR A 37 2.24 12.51 -9.53
CA THR A 37 3.13 12.83 -8.39
C THR A 37 2.80 14.16 -7.71
N LYS A 38 2.48 15.22 -8.48
CA LYS A 38 2.29 16.57 -7.96
C LYS A 38 0.83 16.89 -7.58
N ALA A 39 -0.15 16.10 -8.08
CA ALA A 39 -1.54 16.30 -7.74
C ALA A 39 -2.08 15.14 -6.89
N LEU A 40 -2.14 13.92 -7.44
CA LEU A 40 -2.81 12.81 -6.76
C LEU A 40 -2.04 12.30 -5.54
N VAL A 41 -0.75 12.02 -5.69
CA VAL A 41 0.11 11.53 -4.59
C VAL A 41 0.26 12.58 -3.50
N GLU A 42 0.38 13.84 -3.87
CA GLU A 42 0.46 14.94 -2.92
C GLU A 42 -0.86 15.12 -2.13
N GLY A 43 -2.00 14.98 -2.80
CA GLY A 43 -3.31 14.96 -2.13
C GLY A 43 -3.42 13.82 -1.11
N MET A 44 -2.99 12.60 -1.47
CA MET A 44 -2.99 11.46 -0.54
C MET A 44 -1.97 11.61 0.59
N ARG A 45 -0.85 12.33 0.38
CA ARG A 45 0.09 12.66 1.44
C ARG A 45 -0.58 13.50 2.54
N ILE A 46 -1.32 14.53 2.14
CA ILE A 46 -2.08 15.38 3.07
C ILE A 46 -3.13 14.54 3.83
N VAL A 47 -3.89 13.71 3.12
CA VAL A 47 -4.86 12.78 3.75
C VAL A 47 -4.17 11.87 4.76
N GLY A 48 -2.97 11.37 4.45
CA GLY A 48 -2.18 10.52 5.36
C GLY A 48 -1.71 11.26 6.60
N GLU A 49 -1.28 12.52 6.47
CA GLU A 49 -0.89 13.38 7.59
C GLU A 49 -2.09 13.68 8.49
N ASP A 50 -3.21 14.10 7.91
CA ASP A 50 -4.44 14.39 8.64
C ASP A 50 -5.01 13.15 9.36
N PHE A 51 -4.87 11.96 8.75
CA PHE A 51 -5.23 10.69 9.39
C PHE A 51 -4.31 10.39 10.59
N ARG A 52 -2.99 10.53 10.42
CA ARG A 52 -2.02 10.34 11.50
C ARG A 52 -2.26 11.28 12.67
N ASP A 53 -2.61 12.54 12.38
CA ASP A 53 -2.83 13.58 13.36
C ASP A 53 -4.25 13.53 13.99
N GLY A 54 -5.08 12.55 13.59
CA GLY A 54 -6.42 12.33 14.14
C GLY A 54 -7.48 13.34 13.66
N ILE A 55 -7.18 14.09 12.59
CA ILE A 55 -8.10 15.03 11.94
C ILE A 55 -9.10 14.29 11.05
N LEU A 56 -8.61 13.31 10.27
CA LEU A 56 -9.42 12.41 9.46
C LEU A 56 -9.52 11.03 10.10
N PHE A 57 -10.64 10.36 9.84
CA PHE A 57 -10.89 9.00 10.28
C PHE A 57 -10.95 8.04 9.09
N VAL A 58 -11.02 6.73 9.36
CA VAL A 58 -11.03 5.69 8.31
C VAL A 58 -12.04 5.94 7.19
N PRO A 59 -13.31 6.36 7.45
CA PRO A 59 -14.26 6.61 6.36
C PRO A 59 -13.81 7.69 5.37
N GLU A 60 -13.22 8.78 5.84
CA GLU A 60 -12.73 9.86 4.98
C GLU A 60 -11.51 9.42 4.16
N VAL A 61 -10.61 8.66 4.77
CA VAL A 61 -9.45 8.09 4.07
C VAL A 61 -9.90 7.12 2.96
N LEU A 62 -10.91 6.29 3.23
CA LEU A 62 -11.49 5.39 2.23
C LEU A 62 -12.13 6.16 1.05
N LEU A 63 -12.80 7.28 1.33
CA LEU A 63 -13.36 8.15 0.29
C LEU A 63 -12.26 8.75 -0.59
N ALA A 64 -11.19 9.28 0.02
CA ALA A 64 -10.04 9.84 -0.67
C ALA A 64 -9.32 8.77 -1.53
N ALA A 65 -9.07 7.58 -0.97
CA ALA A 65 -8.44 6.48 -1.69
C ALA A 65 -9.27 5.99 -2.87
N ASN A 66 -10.60 5.90 -2.72
CA ASN A 66 -11.50 5.55 -3.82
C ASN A 66 -11.54 6.62 -4.92
N ALA A 67 -11.45 7.90 -4.57
CA ALA A 67 -11.31 8.99 -5.54
C ALA A 67 -9.97 8.91 -6.27
N MET A 68 -8.88 8.67 -5.54
CA MET A 68 -7.54 8.43 -6.09
C MET A 68 -7.53 7.29 -7.12
N LYS A 69 -8.17 6.13 -6.80
CA LYS A 69 -8.30 5.00 -7.73
C LYS A 69 -8.97 5.40 -9.04
N ALA A 70 -9.99 6.25 -9.00
CA ALA A 70 -10.66 6.74 -10.20
C ALA A 70 -9.72 7.61 -11.08
N GLY A 71 -8.92 8.48 -10.47
CA GLY A 71 -7.88 9.25 -11.16
C GLY A 71 -6.78 8.35 -11.75
N MET A 72 -6.32 7.37 -10.97
CA MET A 72 -5.32 6.39 -11.43
C MET A 72 -5.79 5.54 -12.61
N ALA A 73 -7.09 5.22 -12.70
CA ALA A 73 -7.64 4.48 -13.83
C ALA A 73 -7.43 5.20 -15.17
N ILE A 74 -7.41 6.55 -15.16
CA ILE A 74 -7.11 7.36 -16.34
C ILE A 74 -5.59 7.39 -16.61
N LEU A 75 -4.79 7.52 -15.57
CA LEU A 75 -3.34 7.71 -15.72
C LEU A 75 -2.59 6.40 -16.03
N LYS A 76 -3.02 5.25 -15.50
CA LYS A 76 -2.33 3.95 -15.67
C LYS A 76 -1.96 3.63 -17.14
N PRO A 77 -2.88 3.68 -18.12
CA PRO A 77 -2.53 3.41 -19.51
C PRO A 77 -1.53 4.41 -20.07
N LEU A 78 -1.67 5.70 -19.74
CA LEU A 78 -0.78 6.76 -20.21
C LEU A 78 0.64 6.63 -19.60
N LEU A 79 0.73 6.23 -18.34
CA LEU A 79 2.01 5.98 -17.67
C LEU A 79 2.71 4.76 -18.26
N ALA A 80 1.97 3.71 -18.61
CA ALA A 80 2.53 2.53 -19.26
C ALA A 80 3.14 2.87 -20.63
N GLU A 81 2.50 3.74 -21.40
CA GLU A 81 3.01 4.21 -22.69
C GLU A 81 4.27 5.08 -22.54
N THR A 82 4.38 5.86 -21.49
CA THR A 82 5.51 6.78 -21.27
C THR A 82 6.71 6.14 -20.59
N GLY A 83 6.61 4.88 -20.12
CA GLY A 83 7.68 4.20 -19.37
C GLY A 83 8.00 4.88 -18.04
N ALA A 84 7.03 5.57 -17.45
CA ALA A 84 7.23 6.30 -16.19
C ALA A 84 7.67 5.34 -15.06
N PRO A 85 8.68 5.73 -14.24
CA PRO A 85 9.17 4.88 -13.18
C PRO A 85 8.08 4.64 -12.13
N ARG A 86 7.85 3.36 -11.79
CA ARG A 86 7.00 2.98 -10.66
C ARG A 86 7.71 3.33 -9.37
N LEU A 87 6.98 3.73 -8.32
CA LEU A 87 7.57 3.98 -7.01
C LEU A 87 8.08 2.69 -6.36
N GLY A 88 7.44 1.56 -6.66
CA GLY A 88 7.77 0.23 -6.18
C GLY A 88 6.56 -0.68 -6.23
N LYS A 89 6.77 -1.96 -5.89
CA LYS A 89 5.74 -3.01 -5.89
C LYS A 89 5.70 -3.72 -4.54
N LEU A 90 4.49 -3.91 -4.02
CA LEU A 90 4.19 -4.57 -2.76
C LEU A 90 3.33 -5.82 -2.99
N VAL A 91 3.76 -6.95 -2.47
CA VAL A 91 2.89 -8.11 -2.22
C VAL A 91 2.48 -8.07 -0.76
N ILE A 92 1.18 -8.16 -0.46
CA ILE A 92 0.68 -8.08 0.92
C ILE A 92 -0.42 -9.11 1.17
N GLY A 93 -0.42 -9.70 2.37
CA GLY A 93 -1.44 -10.65 2.78
C GLY A 93 -1.64 -10.68 4.29
N THR A 94 -2.81 -11.15 4.73
CA THR A 94 -3.05 -11.52 6.12
C THR A 94 -2.56 -12.96 6.32
N VAL A 95 -1.79 -13.18 7.38
CA VAL A 95 -1.13 -14.47 7.65
C VAL A 95 -2.11 -15.61 7.89
N LYS A 96 -1.63 -16.85 7.77
CA LYS A 96 -2.40 -18.08 7.99
C LYS A 96 -3.07 -18.09 9.36
N GLY A 97 -4.35 -18.48 9.36
CA GLY A 97 -5.19 -18.55 10.55
C GLY A 97 -5.84 -17.22 10.93
N ASP A 98 -5.52 -16.13 10.24
CA ASP A 98 -6.08 -14.81 10.48
C ASP A 98 -6.98 -14.36 9.31
N ILE A 99 -8.16 -13.82 9.64
CA ILE A 99 -9.16 -13.39 8.65
C ILE A 99 -9.42 -11.87 8.68
N HIS A 100 -8.66 -11.13 9.50
CA HIS A 100 -8.82 -9.69 9.63
C HIS A 100 -8.13 -8.97 8.48
N ASP A 101 -8.86 -8.13 7.77
CA ASP A 101 -8.37 -7.46 6.55
C ASP A 101 -8.59 -5.94 6.51
N ILE A 102 -9.37 -5.36 7.43
CA ILE A 102 -9.72 -3.93 7.40
C ILE A 102 -8.44 -3.06 7.40
N GLY A 103 -7.52 -3.31 8.33
CA GLY A 103 -6.25 -2.57 8.42
C GLY A 103 -5.37 -2.80 7.20
N LYS A 104 -5.25 -4.07 6.73
CA LYS A 104 -4.53 -4.43 5.52
C LYS A 104 -5.08 -3.71 4.29
N ASN A 105 -6.40 -3.69 4.13
CA ASN A 105 -7.05 -3.03 2.99
C ASN A 105 -6.83 -1.52 3.02
N LEU A 106 -6.77 -0.89 4.20
CA LEU A 106 -6.41 0.51 4.32
C LEU A 106 -4.96 0.76 3.88
N VAL A 107 -4.02 -0.10 4.29
CA VAL A 107 -2.61 -0.03 3.81
C VAL A 107 -2.56 -0.15 2.29
N ILE A 108 -3.26 -1.12 1.70
CA ILE A 108 -3.32 -1.31 0.25
C ILE A 108 -3.79 -0.03 -0.46
N MET A 109 -4.92 0.54 -0.01
CA MET A 109 -5.48 1.74 -0.63
C MET A 109 -4.52 2.94 -0.54
N MET A 110 -3.87 3.12 0.61
CA MET A 110 -2.92 4.22 0.79
C MET A 110 -1.62 4.00 0.00
N MET A 111 -1.12 2.76 -0.11
CA MET A 111 0.04 2.41 -0.94
C MET A 111 -0.25 2.63 -2.43
N GLU A 112 -1.43 2.16 -2.92
CA GLU A 112 -1.88 2.44 -4.29
C GLU A 112 -2.01 3.95 -4.53
N GLY A 113 -2.61 4.67 -3.56
CA GLY A 113 -2.72 6.13 -3.58
C GLY A 113 -1.37 6.84 -3.58
N ALA A 114 -0.35 6.26 -2.98
CA ALA A 114 1.01 6.78 -3.01
C ALA A 114 1.79 6.45 -4.29
N GLY A 115 1.19 5.68 -5.22
CA GLY A 115 1.80 5.32 -6.51
C GLY A 115 2.55 3.99 -6.53
N PHE A 116 2.38 3.13 -5.50
CA PHE A 116 2.87 1.76 -5.50
C PHE A 116 1.93 0.83 -6.27
N GLU A 117 2.49 -0.20 -6.90
CA GLU A 117 1.71 -1.32 -7.40
C GLU A 117 1.52 -2.32 -6.25
N VAL A 118 0.28 -2.78 -6.02
CA VAL A 118 -0.02 -3.68 -4.90
C VAL A 118 -0.69 -4.96 -5.39
N ARG A 119 -0.14 -6.10 -4.99
CA ARG A 119 -0.73 -7.43 -5.14
C ARG A 119 -1.28 -7.87 -3.79
N ASP A 120 -2.59 -7.89 -3.65
CA ASP A 120 -3.28 -8.39 -2.45
C ASP A 120 -3.48 -9.90 -2.54
N LEU A 121 -2.99 -10.64 -1.54
CA LEU A 121 -3.18 -12.07 -1.39
C LEU A 121 -4.46 -12.40 -0.60
N GLY A 122 -5.18 -11.40 -0.09
CA GLY A 122 -6.35 -11.60 0.76
C GLY A 122 -5.97 -12.04 2.17
N ILE A 123 -6.76 -12.95 2.73
CA ILE A 123 -6.68 -13.42 4.12
C ILE A 123 -6.20 -14.88 4.19
N ASN A 124 -5.78 -15.30 5.40
CA ASN A 124 -5.45 -16.70 5.71
C ASN A 124 -4.40 -17.31 4.76
N ASN A 125 -3.31 -16.58 4.54
CA ASN A 125 -2.28 -17.02 3.59
C ASN A 125 -1.23 -17.91 4.25
N PRO A 126 -1.11 -19.17 3.81
CA PRO A 126 0.02 -20.01 4.13
C PRO A 126 1.30 -19.50 3.43
N VAL A 127 2.48 -19.97 3.86
CA VAL A 127 3.76 -19.51 3.34
C VAL A 127 3.91 -19.71 1.82
N GLU A 128 3.33 -20.76 1.28
CA GLU A 128 3.35 -21.09 -0.14
C GLU A 128 2.74 -19.97 -1.00
N ASN A 129 1.65 -19.35 -0.54
CA ASN A 129 1.02 -18.25 -1.27
C ASN A 129 1.95 -17.03 -1.38
N TYR A 130 2.68 -16.73 -0.30
CA TYR A 130 3.68 -15.67 -0.32
C TYR A 130 4.81 -16.01 -1.30
N LEU A 131 5.36 -17.22 -1.22
CA LEU A 131 6.45 -17.63 -2.09
C LEU A 131 6.08 -17.58 -3.58
N THR A 132 4.89 -18.11 -3.93
CA THR A 132 4.39 -18.07 -5.31
C THR A 132 4.25 -16.63 -5.80
N ALA A 133 3.62 -15.76 -4.99
CA ALA A 133 3.43 -14.38 -5.38
C ALA A 133 4.75 -13.58 -5.47
N LEU A 134 5.71 -13.86 -4.59
CA LEU A 134 7.04 -13.26 -4.66
C LEU A 134 7.81 -13.66 -5.92
N GLU A 135 7.64 -14.89 -6.37
CA GLU A 135 8.26 -15.40 -7.61
C GLU A 135 7.59 -14.84 -8.87
N GLU A 136 6.23 -14.78 -8.88
CA GLU A 136 5.46 -14.27 -10.02
C GLU A 136 5.59 -12.77 -10.20
N GLU A 137 5.61 -12.02 -9.09
CA GLU A 137 5.48 -10.57 -9.10
C GLU A 137 6.81 -9.83 -8.99
N GLU A 138 7.88 -10.49 -8.50
CA GLU A 138 9.19 -9.90 -8.22
C GLU A 138 9.09 -8.52 -7.54
N PRO A 139 8.41 -8.42 -6.38
CA PRO A 139 8.13 -7.13 -5.75
C PRO A 139 9.36 -6.56 -5.03
N ASP A 140 9.30 -5.28 -4.69
CA ASP A 140 10.26 -4.66 -3.77
C ASP A 140 9.95 -4.98 -2.30
N PHE A 141 8.66 -5.12 -1.98
CA PHE A 141 8.16 -5.28 -0.61
C PHE A 141 7.30 -6.54 -0.44
N LEU A 142 7.49 -7.17 0.71
CA LEU A 142 6.56 -8.14 1.28
C LEU A 142 5.87 -7.52 2.49
N GLY A 143 4.55 -7.39 2.45
CA GLY A 143 3.72 -6.93 3.57
C GLY A 143 2.98 -8.09 4.25
N MET A 144 3.02 -8.15 5.57
CA MET A 144 2.26 -9.13 6.35
C MET A 144 1.41 -8.46 7.42
N SER A 145 0.16 -8.90 7.54
CA SER A 145 -0.81 -8.40 8.53
C SER A 145 -1.28 -9.52 9.44
N ALA A 146 -1.41 -9.23 10.76
CA ALA A 146 -2.05 -10.10 11.74
C ALA A 146 -2.76 -9.25 12.81
N LEU A 147 -3.94 -9.68 13.26
CA LEU A 147 -4.68 -8.99 14.33
C LEU A 147 -4.72 -9.79 15.65
N LEU A 148 -4.37 -11.07 15.62
CA LEU A 148 -4.40 -11.93 16.81
C LEU A 148 -2.98 -12.25 17.29
N THR A 149 -2.79 -12.26 18.62
CA THR A 149 -1.53 -12.69 19.24
C THR A 149 -1.18 -14.13 18.92
N THR A 150 -2.19 -14.95 18.62
CA THR A 150 -2.04 -16.37 18.23
C THR A 150 -1.61 -16.56 16.78
N THR A 151 -1.86 -15.58 15.90
CA THR A 151 -1.54 -15.66 14.47
C THR A 151 -0.26 -14.88 14.09
N MET A 152 0.08 -13.82 14.85
CA MET A 152 1.29 -13.02 14.58
C MET A 152 2.59 -13.86 14.52
N PRO A 153 2.81 -14.96 15.30
CA PRO A 153 4.03 -15.75 15.17
C PRO A 153 4.22 -16.39 13.80
N TYR A 154 3.16 -16.53 13.00
CA TYR A 154 3.27 -17.06 11.64
C TYR A 154 4.07 -16.16 10.69
N MET A 155 4.19 -14.87 10.98
CA MET A 155 5.08 -13.96 10.24
C MET A 155 6.54 -14.44 10.30
N LYS A 156 6.96 -14.96 11.47
CA LYS A 156 8.30 -15.54 11.61
C LYS A 156 8.48 -16.76 10.73
N VAL A 157 7.47 -17.64 10.63
CA VAL A 157 7.52 -18.82 9.74
C VAL A 157 7.75 -18.40 8.29
N VAL A 158 7.07 -17.36 7.82
CA VAL A 158 7.28 -16.83 6.46
C VAL A 158 8.72 -16.31 6.28
N ILE A 159 9.21 -15.50 7.22
CA ILE A 159 10.57 -14.93 7.16
C ILE A 159 11.63 -16.03 7.23
N ASP A 160 11.51 -16.99 8.17
CA ASP A 160 12.44 -18.10 8.28
C ASP A 160 12.49 -18.93 7.00
N THR A 161 11.35 -19.17 6.35
CA THR A 161 11.30 -19.85 5.06
C THR A 161 12.01 -19.05 3.95
N LEU A 162 11.91 -17.72 3.96
CA LEU A 162 12.68 -16.88 3.02
C LEU A 162 14.19 -16.99 3.28
N VAL A 163 14.61 -17.05 4.55
CA VAL A 163 16.02 -17.25 4.93
C VAL A 163 16.51 -18.61 4.44
N GLU A 164 15.79 -19.70 4.72
CA GLU A 164 16.11 -21.08 4.30
C GLU A 164 16.26 -21.20 2.78
N LYS A 165 15.47 -20.44 2.02
CA LYS A 165 15.51 -20.42 0.56
C LYS A 165 16.52 -19.42 -0.02
N GLY A 166 17.24 -18.65 0.79
CA GLY A 166 18.16 -17.60 0.34
C GLY A 166 17.47 -16.43 -0.35
N LEU A 167 16.19 -16.18 -0.02
CA LEU A 167 15.36 -15.13 -0.62
C LEU A 167 15.18 -13.91 0.28
N ARG A 168 15.56 -13.97 1.58
CA ARG A 168 15.25 -12.93 2.57
C ARG A 168 15.75 -11.54 2.16
N ASP A 169 16.95 -11.44 1.61
CA ASP A 169 17.60 -10.18 1.24
C ASP A 169 17.08 -9.59 -0.08
N LYS A 170 16.24 -10.32 -0.80
CA LYS A 170 15.64 -9.83 -2.06
C LYS A 170 14.49 -8.86 -1.82
N TYR A 171 13.82 -8.95 -0.67
CA TYR A 171 12.57 -8.25 -0.38
C TYR A 171 12.67 -7.45 0.92
N MET A 172 12.13 -6.23 0.92
CA MET A 172 11.93 -5.43 2.13
C MET A 172 10.65 -5.89 2.81
N VAL A 173 10.76 -6.41 4.05
CA VAL A 173 9.65 -7.03 4.78
C VAL A 173 9.03 -6.03 5.74
N LEU A 174 7.77 -5.67 5.50
CA LEU A 174 6.96 -4.78 6.33
C LEU A 174 5.92 -5.60 7.09
N VAL A 175 5.78 -5.36 8.40
CA VAL A 175 4.79 -6.04 9.23
C VAL A 175 3.91 -5.03 9.96
N GLY A 176 2.62 -5.37 10.11
CA GLY A 176 1.65 -4.51 10.79
C GLY A 176 0.49 -5.30 11.39
N GLY A 177 -0.23 -4.63 12.28
CA GLY A 177 -1.39 -5.16 12.99
C GLY A 177 -1.39 -4.78 14.46
N ALA A 178 -2.57 -4.72 15.08
CA ALA A 178 -2.75 -4.18 16.42
C ALA A 178 -1.91 -4.85 17.53
N PRO A 179 -1.67 -6.17 17.54
CA PRO A 179 -0.87 -6.81 18.58
C PRO A 179 0.65 -6.68 18.37
N LEU A 180 1.09 -6.17 17.19
CA LEU A 180 2.49 -6.05 16.86
C LEU A 180 3.12 -4.79 17.47
N ASN A 181 4.43 -4.85 17.62
CA ASN A 181 5.26 -3.72 18.04
C ASN A 181 6.65 -3.82 17.38
N GLU A 182 7.46 -2.81 17.59
CA GLU A 182 8.82 -2.70 17.07
C GLU A 182 9.74 -3.84 17.53
N GLU A 183 9.61 -4.26 18.80
CA GLU A 183 10.42 -5.33 19.40
C GLU A 183 10.12 -6.66 18.71
N PHE A 184 8.84 -7.00 18.56
CA PHE A 184 8.43 -8.21 17.85
C PHE A 184 8.91 -8.19 16.39
N SER A 185 8.71 -7.09 15.67
CA SER A 185 9.17 -6.93 14.29
C SER A 185 10.66 -7.23 14.13
N LYS A 186 11.50 -6.66 15.00
CA LYS A 186 12.95 -6.92 15.03
C LYS A 186 13.26 -8.37 15.37
N SER A 187 12.56 -8.95 16.34
CA SER A 187 12.81 -10.33 16.80
C SER A 187 12.56 -11.38 15.73
N ILE A 188 11.64 -11.12 14.80
CA ILE A 188 11.33 -12.02 13.67
C ILE A 188 12.17 -11.73 12.42
N GLY A 189 12.98 -10.68 12.42
CA GLY A 189 13.82 -10.29 11.29
C GLY A 189 13.07 -9.53 10.17
N ALA A 190 11.97 -8.84 10.48
CA ALA A 190 11.34 -7.91 9.56
C ALA A 190 12.14 -6.60 9.45
N ASP A 191 12.02 -5.89 8.33
CA ASP A 191 12.76 -4.64 8.10
C ASP A 191 12.08 -3.44 8.75
N ALA A 192 10.75 -3.46 8.89
CA ALA A 192 10.02 -2.42 9.60
C ALA A 192 8.68 -2.88 10.17
N TYR A 193 8.33 -2.29 11.30
CA TYR A 193 6.99 -2.29 11.87
C TYR A 193 6.23 -1.05 11.42
N CYS A 194 5.06 -1.25 10.85
CA CYS A 194 4.15 -0.19 10.42
C CYS A 194 2.93 -0.19 11.34
N ARG A 195 2.89 0.76 12.29
CA ARG A 195 1.79 0.86 13.27
C ARG A 195 0.45 1.21 12.63
N ASP A 196 0.48 1.92 11.50
CA ASP A 196 -0.69 2.34 10.73
C ASP A 196 -0.35 2.46 9.23
N ALA A 197 -1.38 2.75 8.42
CA ALA A 197 -1.25 2.80 6.97
C ALA A 197 -0.43 4.02 6.47
N ALA A 198 -0.45 5.15 7.19
CA ALA A 198 0.36 6.32 6.83
C ALA A 198 1.84 6.03 7.03
N VAL A 199 2.19 5.43 8.18
CA VAL A 199 3.57 4.98 8.47
C VAL A 199 4.05 3.94 7.46
N ALA A 200 3.18 3.02 7.01
CA ALA A 200 3.55 2.04 5.98
C ALA A 200 3.99 2.72 4.67
N VAL A 201 3.23 3.73 4.22
CA VAL A 201 3.56 4.49 3.01
C VAL A 201 4.85 5.30 3.16
N GLU A 202 5.02 6.02 4.27
CA GLU A 202 6.24 6.82 4.52
C GLU A 202 7.47 5.91 4.58
N THR A 203 7.38 4.79 5.31
CA THR A 203 8.46 3.81 5.42
C THR A 203 8.85 3.24 4.06
N ALA A 204 7.87 2.83 3.26
CA ALA A 204 8.13 2.28 1.93
C ALA A 204 8.78 3.31 1.00
N LYS A 205 8.32 4.57 1.01
CA LYS A 205 8.95 5.65 0.23
C LYS A 205 10.40 5.88 0.61
N ASP A 206 10.70 5.89 1.90
CA ASP A 206 12.06 6.13 2.39
C ASP A 206 12.99 4.94 2.08
N MET A 207 12.50 3.72 2.20
CA MET A 207 13.25 2.52 1.81
C MET A 207 13.58 2.52 0.30
N MET A 208 12.61 2.87 -0.55
CA MET A 208 12.84 2.99 -1.99
C MET A 208 13.87 4.07 -2.33
N LYS A 209 13.83 5.23 -1.67
CA LYS A 209 14.86 6.27 -1.86
C LYS A 209 16.25 5.75 -1.52
N ARG A 210 16.41 5.02 -0.41
CA ARG A 210 17.70 4.42 0.01
C ARG A 210 18.17 3.40 -1.02
N LYS A 211 17.30 2.49 -1.47
CA LYS A 211 17.59 1.50 -2.51
C LYS A 211 18.11 2.16 -3.80
N HIS A 212 17.43 3.21 -4.28
CA HIS A 212 17.85 3.93 -5.49
C HIS A 212 19.19 4.67 -5.31
N ASN A 213 19.48 5.19 -4.12
CA ASN A 213 20.75 5.86 -3.85
C ASN A 213 21.92 4.87 -3.81
N GLN A 214 21.70 3.65 -3.28
CA GLN A 214 22.71 2.60 -3.27
C GLN A 214 23.05 2.06 -4.66
N LEU A 215 22.06 2.03 -5.58
CA LEU A 215 22.27 1.60 -6.98
C LEU A 215 23.01 2.65 -7.84
N LYS A 216 23.11 3.89 -7.36
CA LYS A 216 23.82 5.01 -8.05
C LYS A 216 25.23 5.26 -7.53
N ALA A 217 25.60 4.63 -6.43
CA ALA A 217 26.92 4.76 -5.79
C ALA A 217 27.84 3.63 -6.22
#